data_74deabeecc1678e74bb1ad0843fc4a31
#
_entry.id   74deabeecc1678e74bb1ad0843fc4a31
#
_cell.length_a   1.000
_cell.length_b   1.000
_cell.length_c   1.000
_cell.angle_alpha   90.00
_cell.angle_beta   90.00
_cell.angle_gamma   90.00
#
_symmetry.space_group_name_H-M   'P 1'
#
loop_
_entity.id
_entity.type
_entity.pdbx_description
1 polymer ?
#
loop_
_entity_poly.entity_id
_entity_poly.type
_entity_poly.pdbx_seq_one_letter_code
_entity_poly.pdbx_strand_id
1 'polypeptide(L)'
;DITCANLESTVYDKAPLGRNQVMGMPAKMNTSESMLDRFWQGGAGINYFSTANNHCFDYGEEGLYTTLDNLKRRGCFHSGTNRNSREQEDVLIIEKNGIRIAMLSYTFDMNGNHYDNKALINEVRFNDREPDFSLVKRHIKRAEEKGADVIVASVHWGWEFELYPHKNIIEAGHKLADMGIDVIIGGHPHVCQQMENYKGSL
;
A
#
# COMPACT_ATOMS: atom_id res chain seq x y z
N ASP A 1 -10.17 -7.03 -16.07
CA ASP A 1 -10.17 -7.23 -14.62
C ASP A 1 -9.15 -6.29 -13.96
N ILE A 2 -9.30 -6.02 -12.66
CA ILE A 2 -8.28 -5.37 -11.85
C ILE A 2 -7.59 -6.48 -11.05
N THR A 3 -6.30 -6.65 -11.30
CA THR A 3 -5.47 -7.64 -10.61
C THR A 3 -4.49 -6.89 -9.72
N CYS A 4 -4.63 -7.05 -8.40
CA CYS A 4 -3.92 -6.30 -7.39
C CYS A 4 -2.76 -7.11 -6.80
N ALA A 5 -1.65 -6.43 -6.48
CA ALA A 5 -0.57 -6.98 -5.67
C ALA A 5 0.04 -5.93 -4.74
N ASN A 6 0.62 -6.37 -3.63
CA ASN A 6 1.52 -5.56 -2.82
C ASN A 6 2.93 -5.63 -3.43
N LEU A 7 3.52 -4.48 -3.76
CA LEU A 7 4.89 -4.37 -4.21
C LEU A 7 5.78 -4.07 -3.00
N GLU A 8 6.14 -5.11 -2.25
CA GLU A 8 6.90 -5.00 -1.00
C GLU A 8 8.41 -4.94 -1.27
N SER A 9 8.80 -3.97 -2.06
CA SER A 9 10.17 -3.78 -2.51
C SER A 9 10.29 -2.45 -3.24
N THR A 10 11.46 -1.85 -3.26
CA THR A 10 11.80 -0.86 -4.30
C THR A 10 12.06 -1.56 -5.63
N VAL A 11 11.93 -0.84 -6.74
CA VAL A 11 12.34 -1.25 -8.09
C VAL A 11 13.44 -0.30 -8.55
N TYR A 12 14.70 -0.67 -8.23
CA TYR A 12 15.83 0.24 -8.35
C TYR A 12 17.11 -0.51 -8.78
N ASP A 13 17.38 -0.52 -10.08
CA ASP A 13 18.47 -1.33 -10.69
C ASP A 13 19.89 -0.90 -10.28
N LYS A 14 20.05 0.31 -9.69
CA LYS A 14 21.35 0.77 -9.19
C LYS A 14 21.70 0.24 -7.79
N ALA A 15 20.76 -0.41 -7.10
CA ALA A 15 20.96 -0.99 -5.78
C ALA A 15 21.05 -2.52 -5.85
N PRO A 16 21.65 -3.18 -4.84
CA PRO A 16 21.71 -4.63 -4.77
C PRO A 16 20.31 -5.24 -4.82
N LEU A 17 20.13 -6.26 -5.68
CA LEU A 17 18.85 -6.95 -5.85
C LEU A 17 18.62 -8.01 -4.76
N GLY A 18 17.35 -8.30 -4.50
CA GLY A 18 16.90 -9.27 -3.51
C GLY A 18 16.86 -8.73 -2.09
N ARG A 19 16.90 -9.65 -1.13
CA ARG A 19 16.95 -9.33 0.30
C ARG A 19 18.38 -9.05 0.73
N ASN A 20 18.69 -7.81 1.05
CA ASN A 20 20.01 -7.37 1.48
C ASN A 20 19.99 -7.04 2.98
N GLN A 21 20.82 -7.71 3.76
CA GLN A 21 20.85 -7.54 5.20
C GLN A 21 22.27 -7.26 5.70
N VAL A 22 22.39 -6.19 6.47
CA VAL A 22 23.59 -5.88 7.26
C VAL A 22 23.30 -6.26 8.71
N MET A 23 24.29 -6.83 9.41
CA MET A 23 24.13 -7.23 10.80
C MET A 23 23.62 -6.08 11.68
N GLY A 24 22.57 -6.33 12.45
CA GLY A 24 21.95 -5.35 13.34
C GLY A 24 21.01 -4.33 12.67
N MET A 25 20.78 -4.45 11.36
CA MET A 25 19.85 -3.58 10.63
C MET A 25 18.69 -4.39 10.04
N PRO A 26 17.50 -3.80 9.87
CA PRO A 26 16.43 -4.43 9.11
C PRO A 26 16.90 -4.80 7.69
N ALA A 27 16.37 -5.89 7.16
CA ALA A 27 16.68 -6.26 5.77
C ALA A 27 16.12 -5.21 4.81
N LYS A 28 16.89 -4.92 3.76
CA LYS A 28 16.44 -4.08 2.65
C LYS A 28 15.96 -4.94 1.48
N MET A 29 14.83 -4.60 0.90
CA MET A 29 14.24 -5.32 -0.22
C MET A 29 14.35 -4.48 -1.49
N ASN A 30 14.87 -5.09 -2.56
CA ASN A 30 14.94 -4.45 -3.87
C ASN A 30 14.74 -5.46 -4.99
N THR A 31 14.02 -5.06 -6.02
CA THR A 31 13.81 -5.89 -7.21
C THR A 31 14.23 -5.16 -8.49
N SER A 32 14.41 -5.92 -9.57
CA SER A 32 14.75 -5.35 -10.88
C SER A 32 13.52 -4.94 -11.67
N GLU A 33 13.72 -4.04 -12.62
CA GLU A 33 12.70 -3.69 -13.62
C GLU A 33 12.23 -4.93 -14.40
N SER A 34 13.12 -5.86 -14.71
CA SER A 34 12.78 -7.08 -15.44
C SER A 34 11.87 -8.03 -14.64
N MET A 35 11.93 -8.00 -13.31
CA MET A 35 10.99 -8.73 -12.45
C MET A 35 9.59 -8.12 -12.55
N LEU A 36 9.49 -6.78 -12.51
CA LEU A 36 8.22 -6.08 -12.67
C LEU A 36 7.58 -6.39 -14.04
N ASP A 37 8.37 -6.50 -15.11
CA ASP A 37 7.87 -6.93 -16.43
C ASP A 37 7.24 -8.32 -16.41
N ARG A 38 7.76 -9.24 -15.59
CA ARG A 38 7.19 -10.58 -15.45
C ARG A 38 5.83 -10.57 -14.77
N PHE A 39 5.62 -9.70 -13.79
CA PHE A 39 4.31 -9.54 -13.14
C PHE A 39 3.30 -8.86 -14.07
N TRP A 40 3.73 -7.90 -14.87
CA TRP A 40 2.88 -7.14 -15.78
C TRP A 40 2.55 -7.91 -17.07
N GLN A 41 3.56 -8.38 -17.80
CA GLN A 41 3.40 -8.99 -19.12
C GLN A 41 3.42 -10.52 -19.10
N GLY A 42 3.95 -11.13 -18.06
CA GLY A 42 4.28 -12.55 -17.98
C GLY A 42 3.15 -13.49 -17.60
N GLY A 43 1.88 -13.09 -17.77
CA GLY A 43 0.72 -13.96 -17.51
C GLY A 43 0.03 -13.73 -16.16
N ALA A 44 0.65 -13.08 -15.17
CA ALA A 44 -0.03 -12.68 -13.94
C ALA A 44 -0.98 -11.51 -14.17
N GLY A 45 -0.71 -10.65 -15.16
CA GLY A 45 -1.58 -9.54 -15.57
C GLY A 45 -1.85 -8.52 -14.46
N ILE A 46 -0.91 -8.38 -13.51
CA ILE A 46 -1.06 -7.44 -12.39
C ILE A 46 -1.01 -6.02 -12.96
N ASN A 47 -2.07 -5.26 -12.76
CA ASN A 47 -2.20 -3.91 -13.28
C ASN A 47 -2.37 -2.83 -12.21
N TYR A 48 -2.52 -3.23 -10.95
CA TYR A 48 -2.50 -2.33 -9.79
C TYR A 48 -1.52 -2.83 -8.74
N PHE A 49 -0.70 -1.92 -8.21
CA PHE A 49 0.22 -2.18 -7.11
C PHE A 49 -0.08 -1.28 -5.90
N SER A 50 -0.31 -1.91 -4.74
CA SER A 50 -0.17 -1.24 -3.45
C SER A 50 1.32 -1.02 -3.21
N THR A 51 1.73 0.23 -3.02
CA THR A 51 3.15 0.60 -2.85
C THR A 51 3.47 1.06 -1.42
N ALA A 52 2.48 1.30 -0.56
CA ALA A 52 2.72 1.61 0.84
C ALA A 52 2.92 0.33 1.65
N ASN A 53 4.16 0.06 2.05
CA ASN A 53 4.58 -1.04 2.89
C ASN A 53 5.88 -0.69 3.62
N ASN A 54 6.34 -1.52 4.54
CA ASN A 54 7.53 -1.28 5.35
C ASN A 54 8.84 -1.27 4.56
N HIS A 55 8.85 -1.76 3.31
CA HIS A 55 10.00 -1.80 2.42
C HIS A 55 9.99 -0.74 1.29
N CYS A 56 8.96 0.10 1.22
CA CYS A 56 8.81 1.07 0.14
C CYS A 56 9.88 2.18 0.14
N PHE A 57 10.61 2.35 1.24
CA PHE A 57 11.64 3.38 1.42
C PHE A 57 13.05 2.82 1.72
N ASP A 58 13.28 1.54 1.48
CA ASP A 58 14.53 0.85 1.79
C ASP A 58 15.77 1.45 1.13
N TYR A 59 15.59 2.06 -0.03
CA TYR A 59 16.64 2.78 -0.77
C TYR A 59 16.33 4.29 -0.90
N GLY A 60 15.63 4.85 0.08
CA GLY A 60 15.37 6.25 0.21
C GLY A 60 14.51 6.83 -0.91
N GLU A 61 14.55 8.15 -1.07
CA GLU A 61 13.75 8.85 -2.09
C GLU A 61 14.09 8.41 -3.51
N GLU A 62 15.37 8.14 -3.83
CA GLU A 62 15.77 7.71 -5.16
C GLU A 62 15.15 6.35 -5.51
N GLY A 63 15.16 5.39 -4.57
CA GLY A 63 14.49 4.10 -4.73
C GLY A 63 12.99 4.24 -4.90
N LEU A 64 12.34 5.07 -4.09
CA LEU A 64 10.91 5.36 -4.18
C LEU A 64 10.56 5.97 -5.54
N TYR A 65 11.24 7.05 -5.94
CA TYR A 65 10.93 7.72 -7.21
C TYR A 65 11.20 6.85 -8.43
N THR A 66 12.27 6.05 -8.41
CA THR A 66 12.57 5.10 -9.48
C THR A 66 11.49 4.02 -9.58
N THR A 67 10.97 3.55 -8.44
CA THR A 67 9.83 2.60 -8.41
C THR A 67 8.60 3.23 -9.07
N LEU A 68 8.24 4.47 -8.71
CA LEU A 68 7.11 5.18 -9.32
C LEU A 68 7.29 5.40 -10.84
N ASP A 69 8.51 5.73 -11.29
CA ASP A 69 8.83 5.87 -12.72
C ASP A 69 8.68 4.54 -13.46
N ASN A 70 9.10 3.45 -12.85
CA ASN A 70 8.98 2.10 -13.39
C ASN A 70 7.53 1.67 -13.58
N LEU A 71 6.68 1.93 -12.59
CA LEU A 71 5.24 1.66 -12.66
C LEU A 71 4.57 2.52 -13.73
N LYS A 72 4.87 3.82 -13.75
CA LYS A 72 4.32 4.77 -14.73
C LYS A 72 4.67 4.38 -16.16
N ARG A 73 5.93 4.02 -16.44
CA ARG A 73 6.37 3.60 -17.79
C ARG A 73 5.61 2.37 -18.31
N ARG A 74 5.13 1.52 -17.41
CA ARG A 74 4.37 0.31 -17.74
C ARG A 74 2.87 0.52 -17.75
N GLY A 75 2.39 1.72 -17.43
CA GLY A 75 0.97 2.00 -17.31
C GLY A 75 0.29 1.25 -16.15
N CYS A 76 1.07 0.81 -15.15
CA CYS A 76 0.52 0.19 -13.96
C CYS A 76 -0.11 1.26 -13.05
N PHE A 77 -1.30 0.99 -12.55
CA PHE A 77 -1.89 1.77 -11.48
C PHE A 77 -1.16 1.52 -10.17
N HIS A 78 -1.08 2.52 -9.31
CA HIS A 78 -0.52 2.37 -7.97
C HIS A 78 -1.12 3.39 -7.01
N SER A 79 -1.07 3.09 -5.72
CA SER A 79 -1.33 4.06 -4.65
C SER A 79 -0.50 3.72 -3.42
N GLY A 80 -0.30 4.72 -2.55
CA GLY A 80 0.38 4.54 -1.27
C GLY A 80 1.70 5.30 -1.14
N THR A 81 2.49 5.40 -2.21
CA THR A 81 3.68 6.25 -2.27
C THR A 81 3.50 7.35 -3.31
N ASN A 82 4.07 8.51 -3.07
CA ASN A 82 3.79 9.74 -3.79
C ASN A 82 5.08 10.55 -4.01
N ARG A 83 5.05 11.51 -4.93
CA ARG A 83 6.17 12.45 -5.15
C ARG A 83 6.07 13.72 -4.32
N ASN A 84 4.85 14.05 -3.91
CA ASN A 84 4.54 15.31 -3.22
C ASN A 84 3.15 15.25 -2.59
N SER A 85 2.80 16.30 -1.83
CA SER A 85 1.51 16.42 -1.15
C SER A 85 0.30 16.44 -2.10
N ARG A 86 0.45 16.96 -3.32
CA ARG A 86 -0.64 16.96 -4.28
C ARG A 86 -0.97 15.54 -4.75
N GLU A 87 0.03 14.71 -5.00
CA GLU A 87 -0.17 13.30 -5.34
C GLU A 87 -0.72 12.51 -4.15
N GLN A 88 -0.26 12.81 -2.92
CA GLN A 88 -0.79 12.17 -1.73
C GLN A 88 -2.28 12.42 -1.54
N GLU A 89 -2.73 13.65 -1.73
CA GLU A 89 -4.15 14.02 -1.58
C GLU A 89 -5.01 13.60 -2.78
N ASP A 90 -4.39 13.17 -3.88
CA ASP A 90 -5.11 12.74 -5.08
C ASP A 90 -5.39 11.23 -5.04
N VAL A 91 -6.67 10.86 -4.91
CA VAL A 91 -7.09 9.46 -4.85
C VAL A 91 -7.21 8.88 -6.25
N LEU A 92 -6.60 7.71 -6.46
CA LEU A 92 -6.71 6.93 -7.69
C LEU A 92 -8.13 6.38 -7.85
N ILE A 93 -8.79 6.71 -8.96
CA ILE A 93 -10.05 6.08 -9.37
C ILE A 93 -9.77 5.20 -10.59
N ILE A 94 -10.15 3.94 -10.53
CA ILE A 94 -10.16 3.03 -11.66
C ILE A 94 -11.61 2.79 -12.05
N GLU A 95 -11.95 3.11 -13.30
CA GLU A 95 -13.27 2.82 -13.84
C GLU A 95 -13.25 1.50 -14.60
N LYS A 96 -14.13 0.58 -14.24
CA LYS A 96 -14.27 -0.72 -14.89
C LYS A 96 -15.73 -1.12 -14.97
N ASN A 97 -16.20 -1.38 -16.18
CA ASN A 97 -17.60 -1.80 -16.44
C ASN A 97 -18.65 -0.84 -15.84
N GLY A 98 -18.36 0.46 -15.85
CA GLY A 98 -19.24 1.47 -15.29
C GLY A 98 -19.18 1.63 -13.77
N ILE A 99 -18.32 0.88 -13.07
CA ILE A 99 -18.07 0.99 -11.63
C ILE A 99 -16.79 1.81 -11.41
N ARG A 100 -16.85 2.82 -10.56
CA ARG A 100 -15.73 3.70 -10.20
C ARG A 100 -15.16 3.26 -8.84
N ILE A 101 -13.96 2.73 -8.87
CA ILE A 101 -13.32 2.12 -7.71
C ILE A 101 -12.18 3.04 -7.23
N ALA A 102 -12.28 3.55 -6.02
CA ALA A 102 -11.19 4.25 -5.36
C ALA A 102 -10.20 3.23 -4.77
N MET A 103 -8.91 3.38 -5.12
CA MET A 103 -7.84 2.48 -4.66
C MET A 103 -6.93 3.23 -3.69
N LEU A 104 -7.05 2.92 -2.41
CA LEU A 104 -6.23 3.48 -1.34
C LEU A 104 -5.15 2.48 -0.90
N SER A 105 -4.05 2.98 -0.39
CA SER A 105 -3.01 2.12 0.19
C SER A 105 -2.28 2.83 1.31
N TYR A 106 -2.01 2.11 2.41
CA TYR A 106 -1.39 2.63 3.63
C TYR A 106 -0.40 1.63 4.22
N THR A 107 0.60 2.14 4.94
CA THR A 107 1.51 1.33 5.76
C THR A 107 1.58 1.84 7.20
N PHE A 108 1.87 0.93 8.13
CA PHE A 108 2.02 1.29 9.55
C PHE A 108 3.43 1.79 9.90
N ASP A 109 4.45 1.43 9.12
CA ASP A 109 5.86 1.73 9.40
C ASP A 109 6.74 1.57 8.14
N MET A 110 8.01 1.99 8.21
CA MET A 110 9.05 1.85 7.18
C MET A 110 10.33 1.24 7.74
N ASN A 111 10.24 0.23 8.61
CA ASN A 111 11.39 -0.47 9.22
C ASN A 111 12.45 0.45 9.83
N GLY A 112 11.99 1.57 10.44
CA GLY A 112 12.88 2.58 11.03
C GLY A 112 13.61 3.47 10.02
N ASN A 113 13.34 3.37 8.73
CA ASN A 113 13.84 4.32 7.76
C ASN A 113 13.25 5.70 8.04
N HIS A 114 14.12 6.71 8.16
CA HIS A 114 13.71 8.08 8.42
C HIS A 114 13.51 8.87 7.12
N TYR A 115 12.46 9.68 7.05
CA TYR A 115 12.18 10.58 5.93
C TYR A 115 11.49 11.85 6.44
N ASP A 116 11.87 12.99 5.89
CA ASP A 116 11.38 14.30 6.34
C ASP A 116 10.05 14.66 5.69
N ASN A 117 9.92 14.40 4.40
CA ASN A 117 8.72 14.74 3.64
C ASN A 117 7.60 13.70 3.84
N LYS A 118 6.73 13.93 4.82
CA LYS A 118 5.61 13.04 5.15
C LYS A 118 4.58 12.82 4.04
N ALA A 119 4.65 13.61 2.97
CA ALA A 119 3.79 13.42 1.83
C ALA A 119 4.23 12.27 0.90
N LEU A 120 5.44 11.74 1.05
CA LEU A 120 5.95 10.68 0.18
C LEU A 120 5.26 9.32 0.40
N ILE A 121 4.78 9.06 1.60
CA ILE A 121 4.24 7.75 1.99
C ILE A 121 2.94 7.95 2.77
N ASN A 122 1.93 7.17 2.44
CA ASN A 122 0.69 7.12 3.19
C ASN A 122 0.89 6.29 4.46
N GLU A 123 1.54 6.89 5.45
CA GLU A 123 1.78 6.26 6.75
C GLU A 123 0.61 6.52 7.70
N VAL A 124 0.07 5.46 8.28
CA VAL A 124 -0.91 5.49 9.36
C VAL A 124 -0.53 4.39 10.36
N ARG A 125 -0.15 4.74 11.55
CA ARG A 125 0.38 3.82 12.57
C ARG A 125 -0.69 2.90 13.18
N PHE A 126 -1.26 2.04 12.34
CA PHE A 126 -2.36 1.13 12.72
C PHE A 126 -2.02 0.19 13.89
N ASN A 127 -0.75 -0.13 14.08
CA ASN A 127 -0.29 -0.99 15.17
C ASN A 127 -0.34 -0.29 16.54
N ASP A 128 -0.45 1.04 16.56
CA ASP A 128 -0.59 1.81 17.78
C ASP A 128 -1.99 1.62 18.37
N ARG A 129 -2.13 1.86 19.66
CA ARG A 129 -3.42 1.74 20.36
C ARG A 129 -4.45 2.76 19.87
N GLU A 130 -4.00 3.94 19.48
CA GLU A 130 -4.85 5.06 19.03
C GLU A 130 -4.25 5.65 17.73
N PRO A 131 -4.47 5.00 16.57
CA PRO A 131 -4.00 5.50 15.28
C PRO A 131 -4.68 6.82 14.91
N ASP A 132 -3.92 7.73 14.27
CA ASP A 132 -4.49 8.92 13.64
C ASP A 132 -5.02 8.61 12.25
N PHE A 133 -6.32 8.60 12.09
CA PHE A 133 -7.01 8.35 10.82
C PHE A 133 -7.23 9.61 9.97
N SER A 134 -6.62 10.74 10.29
CA SER A 134 -6.85 12.01 9.58
C SER A 134 -6.57 11.91 8.08
N LEU A 135 -5.49 11.22 7.68
CA LEU A 135 -5.16 11.00 6.27
C LEU A 135 -6.23 10.13 5.58
N VAL A 136 -6.66 9.05 6.23
CA VAL A 136 -7.71 8.16 5.70
C VAL A 136 -9.01 8.92 5.47
N LYS A 137 -9.43 9.73 6.44
CA LYS A 137 -10.65 10.55 6.33
C LYS A 137 -10.60 11.51 5.14
N ARG A 138 -9.45 12.16 4.90
CA ARG A 138 -9.28 13.04 3.73
C ARG A 138 -9.37 12.26 2.43
N HIS A 139 -8.77 11.06 2.36
CA HIS A 139 -8.82 10.22 1.17
C HIS A 139 -10.23 9.69 0.90
N ILE A 140 -10.98 9.26 1.91
CA ILE A 140 -12.38 8.83 1.75
C ILE A 140 -13.21 9.99 1.20
N LYS A 141 -13.13 11.17 1.82
CA LYS A 141 -13.82 12.37 1.32
C LYS A 141 -13.44 12.67 -0.14
N ARG A 142 -12.16 12.54 -0.48
CA ARG A 142 -11.68 12.77 -1.85
C ARG A 142 -12.20 11.72 -2.84
N ALA A 143 -12.32 10.46 -2.43
CA ALA A 143 -12.93 9.39 -3.22
C ALA A 143 -14.40 9.68 -3.50
N GLU A 144 -15.16 10.09 -2.49
CA GLU A 144 -16.57 10.51 -2.62
C GLU A 144 -16.72 11.71 -3.56
N GLU A 145 -15.90 12.77 -3.40
CA GLU A 145 -15.88 13.94 -4.30
C GLU A 145 -15.59 13.56 -5.75
N LYS A 146 -14.78 12.51 -5.96
CA LYS A 146 -14.49 11.96 -7.29
C LYS A 146 -15.57 10.99 -7.78
N GLY A 147 -16.64 10.75 -7.02
CA GLY A 147 -17.74 9.88 -7.38
C GLY A 147 -17.37 8.41 -7.41
N ALA A 148 -16.60 7.94 -6.43
CA ALA A 148 -16.33 6.51 -6.27
C ALA A 148 -17.61 5.77 -5.87
N ASP A 149 -17.87 4.62 -6.51
CA ASP A 149 -18.96 3.71 -6.13
C ASP A 149 -18.50 2.70 -5.08
N VAL A 150 -17.19 2.40 -5.06
CA VAL A 150 -16.55 1.45 -4.13
C VAL A 150 -15.20 2.01 -3.68
N ILE A 151 -14.91 1.90 -2.39
CA ILE A 151 -13.62 2.30 -1.80
C ILE A 151 -12.88 1.05 -1.31
N VAL A 152 -11.73 0.77 -1.91
CA VAL A 152 -10.85 -0.35 -1.57
C VAL A 152 -9.59 0.19 -0.91
N ALA A 153 -9.21 -0.34 0.26
CA ALA A 153 -7.96 -0.01 0.94
C ALA A 153 -7.05 -1.23 1.08
N SER A 154 -5.85 -1.15 0.52
CA SER A 154 -4.76 -2.06 0.83
C SER A 154 -4.03 -1.54 2.07
N VAL A 155 -3.96 -2.33 3.13
CA VAL A 155 -3.39 -1.91 4.42
C VAL A 155 -2.29 -2.87 4.84
N HIS A 156 -1.08 -2.33 4.97
CA HIS A 156 0.10 -3.05 5.41
C HIS A 156 0.27 -2.83 6.91
N TRP A 157 -0.07 -3.83 7.74
CA TRP A 157 -0.21 -3.70 9.19
C TRP A 157 0.00 -5.01 9.96
N GLY A 158 -0.07 -4.95 11.28
CA GLY A 158 0.04 -6.11 12.17
C GLY A 158 1.50 -6.51 12.43
N TRP A 159 1.72 -7.80 12.66
CA TRP A 159 3.03 -8.37 12.96
C TRP A 159 3.27 -9.61 12.11
N GLU A 160 4.51 -9.79 11.68
CA GLU A 160 4.91 -10.93 10.86
C GLU A 160 4.65 -12.26 11.59
N PHE A 161 4.13 -13.23 10.83
CA PHE A 161 3.90 -14.62 11.24
C PHE A 161 2.86 -14.83 12.36
N GLU A 162 2.09 -13.81 12.73
CA GLU A 162 0.94 -13.97 13.62
C GLU A 162 -0.26 -14.55 12.86
N LEU A 163 -0.77 -15.71 13.31
CA LEU A 163 -1.93 -16.37 12.70
C LEU A 163 -3.25 -15.66 13.02
N TYR A 164 -3.30 -14.94 14.11
CA TYR A 164 -4.48 -14.19 14.58
C TYR A 164 -4.13 -12.72 14.69
N PRO A 165 -4.93 -11.83 14.09
CA PRO A 165 -4.68 -10.39 14.17
C PRO A 165 -4.81 -9.91 15.62
N HIS A 166 -3.90 -9.06 16.03
CA HIS A 166 -3.97 -8.42 17.34
C HIS A 166 -5.23 -7.56 17.45
N LYS A 167 -5.75 -7.39 18.67
CA LYS A 167 -6.97 -6.61 18.95
C LYS A 167 -6.95 -5.23 18.33
N ASN A 168 -5.82 -4.52 18.37
CA ASN A 168 -5.69 -3.18 17.77
C ASN A 168 -5.94 -3.19 16.25
N ILE A 169 -5.49 -4.24 15.57
CA ILE A 169 -5.68 -4.40 14.12
C ILE A 169 -7.16 -4.65 13.79
N ILE A 170 -7.84 -5.50 14.57
CA ILE A 170 -9.28 -5.74 14.42
C ILE A 170 -10.05 -4.43 14.63
N GLU A 171 -9.75 -3.70 15.71
CA GLU A 171 -10.40 -2.42 16.01
C GLU A 171 -10.11 -1.36 14.94
N ALA A 172 -8.88 -1.33 14.39
CA ALA A 172 -8.55 -0.45 13.27
C ALA A 172 -9.33 -0.82 12.00
N GLY A 173 -9.46 -2.11 11.68
CA GLY A 173 -10.28 -2.60 10.57
C GLY A 173 -11.74 -2.18 10.69
N HIS A 174 -12.34 -2.39 11.85
CA HIS A 174 -13.72 -1.96 12.12
C HIS A 174 -13.88 -0.44 11.98
N LYS A 175 -12.92 0.37 12.44
CA LYS A 175 -12.94 1.84 12.26
C LYS A 175 -12.83 2.25 10.78
N LEU A 176 -12.00 1.56 9.99
CA LEU A 176 -11.90 1.81 8.55
C LEU A 176 -13.25 1.53 7.86
N ALA A 177 -13.89 0.41 8.18
CA ALA A 177 -15.22 0.06 7.67
C ALA A 177 -16.29 1.08 8.12
N ASP A 178 -16.32 1.47 9.41
CA ASP A 178 -17.24 2.48 9.94
C ASP A 178 -17.04 3.87 9.31
N MET A 179 -15.87 4.15 8.74
CA MET A 179 -15.58 5.39 7.99
C MET A 179 -16.00 5.33 6.52
N GLY A 180 -16.42 4.17 6.00
CA GLY A 180 -16.92 4.03 4.63
C GLY A 180 -15.96 3.34 3.66
N ILE A 181 -14.99 2.56 4.14
CA ILE A 181 -14.21 1.67 3.28
C ILE A 181 -14.99 0.37 3.07
N ASP A 182 -15.25 0.01 1.82
CA ASP A 182 -16.05 -1.17 1.46
C ASP A 182 -15.25 -2.47 1.49
N VAL A 183 -13.97 -2.41 1.08
CA VAL A 183 -13.08 -3.58 1.04
C VAL A 183 -11.71 -3.24 1.63
N ILE A 184 -11.28 -4.03 2.60
CA ILE A 184 -9.97 -3.91 3.25
C ILE A 184 -9.13 -5.14 2.92
N ILE A 185 -7.99 -4.93 2.25
CA ILE A 185 -7.03 -5.98 1.90
C ILE A 185 -5.83 -5.84 2.83
N GLY A 186 -5.76 -6.68 3.84
CA GLY A 186 -4.64 -6.71 4.79
C GLY A 186 -3.39 -7.37 4.20
N GLY A 187 -2.21 -6.85 4.57
CA GLY A 187 -0.90 -7.40 4.22
C GLY A 187 0.08 -7.24 5.38
N HIS A 188 1.32 -7.72 5.25
CA HIS A 188 2.44 -7.75 6.19
C HIS A 188 2.59 -9.03 7.02
N PRO A 189 1.56 -9.68 7.57
CA PRO A 189 1.79 -10.85 8.43
C PRO A 189 2.43 -12.05 7.74
N HIS A 190 2.51 -12.11 6.41
CA HIS A 190 3.04 -13.21 5.59
C HIS A 190 2.38 -14.57 5.87
N VAL A 191 1.23 -14.57 6.51
CA VAL A 191 0.34 -15.72 6.75
C VAL A 191 -1.10 -15.31 6.48
N CYS A 192 -1.94 -16.27 6.06
CA CYS A 192 -3.37 -16.01 5.90
C CYS A 192 -4.00 -15.85 7.28
N GLN A 193 -4.64 -14.71 7.49
CA GLN A 193 -5.45 -14.43 8.69
C GLN A 193 -6.95 -14.54 8.34
N GLN A 194 -7.80 -14.38 9.36
CA GLN A 194 -9.25 -14.50 9.20
C GLN A 194 -9.80 -13.39 8.29
N MET A 195 -10.82 -13.75 7.55
CA MET A 195 -11.64 -12.82 6.78
C MET A 195 -12.94 -12.56 7.55
N GLU A 196 -13.38 -11.32 7.58
CA GLU A 196 -14.59 -10.88 8.27
C GLU A 196 -15.47 -10.04 7.33
N ASN A 197 -16.78 -10.22 7.43
CA ASN A 197 -17.74 -9.27 6.89
C ASN A 197 -18.28 -8.43 8.06
N TYR A 198 -17.88 -7.18 8.14
CA TYR A 198 -18.27 -6.27 9.20
C TYR A 198 -19.20 -5.19 8.66
N LYS A 199 -20.49 -5.21 9.04
CA LYS A 199 -21.53 -4.24 8.64
C LYS A 199 -21.65 -4.04 7.10
N GLY A 200 -21.31 -5.05 6.31
CA GLY A 200 -21.33 -5.01 4.86
C GLY A 200 -19.97 -4.72 4.20
N SER A 201 -18.97 -4.30 4.95
CA SER A 201 -17.58 -4.20 4.48
C SER A 201 -16.85 -5.54 4.61
N LEU A 202 -15.94 -5.83 3.68
CA LEU A 202 -15.16 -7.07 3.62
C LEU A 202 -13.68 -6.79 3.88
#